data_2dd4d8965d9782c7a983f994e93b03b2
#
_entry.id   2dd4d8965d9782c7a983f994e93b03b2
#
_cell.length_a   1.000
_cell.length_b   1.000
_cell.length_c   1.000
_cell.angle_alpha   90.00
_cell.angle_beta   90.00
_cell.angle_gamma   90.00
#
_symmetry.space_group_name_H-M   'P 1'
#
loop_
_entity.id
_entity.type
_entity.pdbx_description
1 polymer ?
#
loop_
_entity_poly.entity_id
_entity_poly.type
_entity_poly.pdbx_seq_one_letter_code
_entity_poly.pdbx_strand_id
1 'polypeptide(L)'
;MKLIKKSDQVIATGIENSTLQDTTTAEASAGSSMTRREFLHNSSLVAGGAALTTMFSPSMMKKANATAAAGSGAVKEIKTVCTHCSVGCGIIAEVQNGVWTGQEPAFDNPFNLGAHCAKGASVREHGHGERRLKHPMKLVDGKWKKVSWDQAINEVGDKLLEIREQSSPDSVYLLGSAKHSNEQAYLFRKFAAMWGTNNVDHQARICHSTTVAGVANTWGYGAMTNSLNDIHNSKAIMLVGGNPAEAHPVSLLHIFKAKEENNAPLIVIDPRFTRTATHASQYIRIRPGSDVPIIWGMLHHIFKNGWEDKEFIRQRVYGMDEIKKEVAKWTPEEVERVTGVPEKEVYAAAKTMAEHRPGTFIWCMGGTQHTIGNNNTRAYCVFQLALGNMGVAGGGTNIFRGHDNVQGATDLGVLANTLPGYYGLSDGAWKHWAGVWDLDLEWVKSRFDPGSYEQSGGKDVPVMNTKGIPVSRWIDGVLEDKANIGQKDNVRAMIFWGHAPNSQTRGLEMKKAMEKLDMLVVVDPYPTVSAVMHDRKDGVYLLPAATQFETSGSATATNRSLQWRDQVIEPLFESLPDHTIMYKLAKKLGIADQLTRHI
;
A
#
# COMPACT_ATOMS: atom_id res chain seq x y z
N MET A 1 4.71 16.06 -25.15
CA MET A 1 3.59 15.75 -26.04
C MET A 1 2.33 15.63 -25.20
N LYS A 2 1.42 16.60 -25.21
CA LYS A 2 0.14 16.49 -24.49
C LYS A 2 -0.77 15.56 -25.28
N LEU A 3 -1.13 14.44 -24.69
CA LEU A 3 -2.22 13.60 -25.21
C LEU A 3 -3.54 14.30 -24.87
N ILE A 4 -4.19 14.85 -25.88
CA ILE A 4 -5.48 15.53 -25.72
C ILE A 4 -6.57 14.52 -26.03
N LYS A 5 -7.55 14.38 -25.13
CA LYS A 5 -8.74 13.55 -25.33
C LYS A 5 -9.53 14.11 -26.52
N LYS A 6 -10.04 13.25 -27.37
CA LYS A 6 -10.73 13.62 -28.61
C LYS A 6 -12.00 14.46 -28.43
N SER A 7 -12.49 14.61 -27.20
CA SER A 7 -13.62 15.50 -26.84
C SER A 7 -13.23 16.98 -26.80
N ASP A 8 -11.94 17.31 -26.79
CA ASP A 8 -11.45 18.69 -26.70
C ASP A 8 -11.08 19.26 -28.09
N GLN A 9 -11.64 18.69 -29.16
CA GLN A 9 -11.50 19.23 -30.51
C GLN A 9 -12.37 20.48 -30.74
N VAL A 10 -12.22 21.47 -29.91
CA VAL A 10 -12.61 22.82 -30.28
C VAL A 10 -11.42 23.67 -29.92
N ILE A 11 -10.82 24.26 -30.92
CA ILE A 11 -9.71 25.22 -30.90
C ILE A 11 -8.39 24.62 -31.43
N ALA A 12 -8.32 24.45 -32.70
CA ALA A 12 -7.14 24.78 -33.48
C ALA A 12 -7.61 25.51 -34.72
N THR A 13 -7.86 26.76 -34.53
CA THR A 13 -8.03 27.71 -35.65
C THR A 13 -6.66 28.09 -36.16
N GLY A 14 -6.55 28.08 -37.47
CA GLY A 14 -5.53 28.86 -38.15
C GLY A 14 -4.54 28.05 -38.96
N ILE A 15 -4.94 27.58 -40.11
CA ILE A 15 -4.16 27.67 -41.36
C ILE A 15 -5.15 27.96 -42.45
N GLU A 16 -4.93 29.11 -43.07
CA GLU A 16 -5.72 29.63 -44.17
C GLU A 16 -5.50 28.86 -45.48
N ASN A 17 -6.62 28.70 -46.15
CA ASN A 17 -6.87 28.65 -47.59
C ASN A 17 -5.71 28.48 -48.57
N SER A 18 -5.79 27.43 -49.35
CA SER A 18 -5.57 27.53 -50.79
C SER A 18 -6.62 26.72 -51.53
N THR A 19 -7.38 27.46 -52.29
CA THR A 19 -8.40 27.05 -53.27
C THR A 19 -7.88 26.12 -54.36
N LEU A 20 -8.62 25.08 -54.66
CA LEU A 20 -8.76 24.54 -56.01
C LEU A 20 -10.19 24.03 -56.19
N GLN A 21 -10.78 24.55 -57.28
CA GLN A 21 -12.16 24.35 -57.73
C GLN A 21 -12.39 23.00 -58.40
N ASP A 22 -13.61 22.56 -58.19
CA ASP A 22 -14.56 21.87 -59.09
C ASP A 22 -14.11 20.72 -60.02
N THR A 23 -14.74 19.59 -59.88
CA THR A 23 -15.83 19.18 -60.82
C THR A 23 -16.47 17.83 -60.41
N THR A 24 -17.80 17.82 -60.58
CA THR A 24 -18.71 16.69 -60.89
C THR A 24 -19.25 15.81 -59.76
N THR A 25 -20.50 16.08 -59.53
CA THR A 25 -21.68 15.30 -59.14
C THR A 25 -21.58 13.78 -59.22
N ALA A 26 -21.79 13.12 -58.06
CA ALA A 26 -22.57 11.89 -57.93
C ALA A 26 -23.11 11.79 -56.53
N GLU A 27 -24.42 11.75 -56.39
CA GLU A 27 -25.12 11.46 -55.12
C GLU A 27 -24.73 10.08 -54.64
N ALA A 28 -24.12 10.01 -53.44
CA ALA A 28 -24.00 8.78 -52.70
C ALA A 28 -24.31 9.10 -51.21
N SER A 29 -25.26 8.36 -50.70
CA SER A 29 -25.78 8.37 -49.36
C SER A 29 -24.73 8.61 -48.26
N ALA A 30 -25.07 9.45 -47.28
CA ALA A 30 -24.28 9.76 -46.11
C ALA A 30 -23.88 8.49 -45.34
N GLY A 31 -22.67 8.00 -45.56
CA GLY A 31 -22.00 7.00 -44.75
C GLY A 31 -21.36 7.70 -43.56
N SER A 32 -21.82 7.39 -42.35
CA SER A 32 -21.19 7.84 -41.12
C SER A 32 -19.71 7.42 -41.15
N SER A 33 -18.80 8.35 -41.00
CA SER A 33 -17.38 8.08 -40.89
C SER A 33 -17.09 7.29 -39.64
N MET A 34 -16.81 6.01 -39.80
CA MET A 34 -16.44 5.10 -38.69
C MET A 34 -15.14 5.58 -38.07
N THR A 35 -15.16 5.80 -36.79
CA THR A 35 -13.95 6.18 -36.04
C THR A 35 -12.95 5.02 -35.99
N ARG A 36 -11.65 5.30 -35.81
CA ARG A 36 -10.61 4.26 -35.66
C ARG A 36 -10.94 3.26 -34.52
N ARG A 37 -11.66 3.68 -33.52
CA ARG A 37 -12.16 2.86 -32.41
C ARG A 37 -13.29 1.93 -32.89
N GLU A 38 -14.23 2.43 -33.63
CA GLU A 38 -15.33 1.66 -34.24
C GLU A 38 -14.82 0.67 -35.29
N PHE A 39 -13.80 1.06 -36.08
CA PHE A 39 -13.13 0.16 -37.00
C PHE A 39 -12.42 -0.99 -36.26
N LEU A 40 -11.65 -0.72 -35.23
CA LEU A 40 -10.99 -1.76 -34.42
C LEU A 40 -11.99 -2.62 -33.64
N HIS A 41 -13.10 -2.05 -33.22
CA HIS A 41 -14.17 -2.76 -32.52
C HIS A 41 -14.94 -3.69 -33.50
N ASN A 42 -15.28 -3.22 -34.68
CA ASN A 42 -16.05 -3.97 -35.65
C ASN A 42 -15.20 -4.98 -36.46
N SER A 43 -13.94 -4.68 -36.71
CA SER A 43 -13.03 -5.61 -37.38
C SER A 43 -12.64 -6.79 -36.47
N SER A 44 -12.60 -6.60 -35.17
CA SER A 44 -12.41 -7.70 -34.19
C SER A 44 -13.63 -8.62 -34.07
N LEU A 45 -14.84 -8.11 -34.39
CA LEU A 45 -16.08 -8.88 -34.36
C LEU A 45 -16.30 -9.74 -35.62
N VAL A 46 -15.88 -9.25 -36.82
CA VAL A 46 -16.18 -9.89 -38.09
C VAL A 46 -15.11 -10.90 -38.54
N ALA A 47 -13.83 -10.66 -38.25
CA ALA A 47 -12.74 -11.53 -38.67
C ALA A 47 -12.47 -12.73 -37.77
N GLY A 48 -13.10 -12.83 -36.59
CA GLY A 48 -12.74 -13.77 -35.56
C GLY A 48 -13.79 -14.76 -35.09
N GLY A 49 -14.98 -14.76 -35.67
CA GLY A 49 -16.14 -15.44 -35.08
C GLY A 49 -16.07 -16.97 -34.97
N ALA A 50 -15.27 -17.64 -35.77
CA ALA A 50 -15.23 -19.11 -35.78
C ALA A 50 -13.88 -19.72 -35.32
N ALA A 51 -12.77 -19.00 -35.45
CA ALA A 51 -11.45 -19.54 -35.12
C ALA A 51 -10.91 -19.08 -33.74
N LEU A 52 -11.54 -18.08 -33.14
CA LEU A 52 -11.06 -17.44 -31.90
C LEU A 52 -11.75 -17.91 -30.62
N THR A 53 -12.81 -18.71 -30.71
CA THR A 53 -13.56 -19.22 -29.54
C THR A 53 -12.71 -20.12 -28.63
N THR A 54 -11.62 -20.67 -29.12
CA THR A 54 -10.69 -21.50 -28.34
C THR A 54 -9.55 -20.71 -27.70
N MET A 55 -9.36 -19.43 -28.07
CA MET A 55 -8.26 -18.59 -27.56
C MET A 55 -8.68 -17.55 -26.52
N PHE A 56 -9.96 -17.31 -26.32
CA PHE A 56 -10.43 -16.33 -25.34
C PHE A 56 -10.88 -16.98 -24.05
N SER A 57 -10.48 -16.40 -22.92
CA SER A 57 -10.99 -16.84 -21.62
C SER A 57 -12.52 -16.61 -21.55
N PRO A 58 -13.27 -17.44 -20.78
CA PRO A 58 -14.70 -17.22 -20.59
C PRO A 58 -15.06 -15.82 -20.07
N SER A 59 -14.15 -15.14 -19.36
CA SER A 59 -14.30 -13.74 -18.94
C SER A 59 -14.30 -12.77 -20.13
N MET A 60 -13.45 -13.01 -21.11
CA MET A 60 -13.42 -12.21 -22.35
C MET A 60 -14.68 -12.48 -23.22
N MET A 61 -15.19 -13.70 -23.22
CA MET A 61 -16.45 -14.05 -23.91
C MET A 61 -17.67 -13.43 -23.23
N LYS A 62 -17.73 -13.43 -21.90
CA LYS A 62 -18.79 -12.71 -21.15
C LYS A 62 -18.77 -11.22 -21.46
N LYS A 63 -17.59 -10.63 -21.54
CA LYS A 63 -17.40 -9.23 -21.90
C LYS A 63 -17.85 -8.94 -23.34
N ALA A 64 -17.44 -9.78 -24.31
CA ALA A 64 -17.87 -9.66 -25.70
C ALA A 64 -19.39 -9.82 -25.83
N ASN A 65 -19.97 -10.77 -25.12
CA ASN A 65 -21.42 -11.00 -25.09
C ASN A 65 -22.17 -9.85 -24.42
N ALA A 66 -21.66 -9.30 -23.30
CA ALA A 66 -22.26 -8.13 -22.67
C ALA A 66 -22.19 -6.89 -23.57
N THR A 67 -21.10 -6.72 -24.32
CA THR A 67 -20.94 -5.63 -25.30
C THR A 67 -21.82 -5.86 -26.52
N ALA A 68 -21.98 -7.11 -27.00
CA ALA A 68 -22.82 -7.45 -28.14
C ALA A 68 -24.33 -7.44 -27.79
N ALA A 69 -24.71 -7.87 -26.58
CA ALA A 69 -26.08 -7.78 -26.08
C ALA A 69 -26.51 -6.36 -25.71
N ALA A 70 -25.56 -5.44 -25.61
CA ALA A 70 -25.76 -4.05 -25.29
C ALA A 70 -26.14 -3.21 -26.51
N GLY A 71 -27.18 -3.60 -27.20
CA GLY A 71 -27.81 -2.68 -28.12
C GLY A 71 -28.15 -1.37 -27.41
N SER A 72 -27.48 -0.27 -27.76
CA SER A 72 -27.79 1.13 -27.37
C SER A 72 -27.72 1.52 -25.88
N GLY A 73 -27.21 0.72 -24.95
CA GLY A 73 -26.97 1.16 -23.57
C GLY A 73 -25.85 2.20 -23.52
N ALA A 74 -26.11 3.39 -22.95
CA ALA A 74 -25.08 4.41 -22.75
C ALA A 74 -23.95 3.86 -21.85
N VAL A 75 -22.70 4.12 -22.24
CA VAL A 75 -21.54 3.83 -21.41
C VAL A 75 -21.51 4.84 -20.26
N LYS A 76 -21.49 4.33 -19.03
CA LYS A 76 -21.31 5.15 -17.83
C LYS A 76 -19.82 5.21 -17.49
N GLU A 77 -19.29 6.42 -17.41
CA GLU A 77 -17.92 6.65 -16.90
C GLU A 77 -17.95 6.81 -15.38
N ILE A 78 -17.10 6.05 -14.67
CA ILE A 78 -16.99 6.11 -13.22
C ILE A 78 -15.53 6.37 -12.86
N LYS A 79 -15.29 7.43 -12.08
CA LYS A 79 -13.96 7.80 -11.62
C LYS A 79 -13.58 6.93 -10.42
N THR A 80 -12.42 6.32 -10.48
CA THR A 80 -11.90 5.47 -9.40
C THR A 80 -10.37 5.54 -9.32
N VAL A 81 -9.77 4.77 -8.42
CA VAL A 81 -8.32 4.78 -8.16
C VAL A 81 -7.75 3.38 -8.31
N CYS A 82 -6.60 3.27 -8.96
CA CYS A 82 -5.86 2.03 -9.11
C CYS A 82 -5.50 1.41 -7.76
N THR A 83 -5.62 0.08 -7.65
CA THR A 83 -5.39 -0.67 -6.41
C THR A 83 -4.03 -1.37 -6.34
N HIS A 84 -3.13 -1.15 -7.30
CA HIS A 84 -1.86 -1.89 -7.33
C HIS A 84 -0.78 -1.30 -6.44
N CYS A 85 -0.50 -0.02 -6.56
CA CYS A 85 0.57 0.62 -5.81
C CYS A 85 0.17 2.01 -5.29
N SER A 86 0.99 2.52 -4.40
CA SER A 86 0.72 3.75 -3.66
C SER A 86 0.93 5.06 -4.44
N VAL A 87 1.13 5.00 -5.75
CA VAL A 87 1.13 6.22 -6.59
C VAL A 87 -0.25 6.86 -6.60
N GLY A 88 -1.33 6.05 -6.51
CA GLY A 88 -2.69 6.57 -6.51
C GLY A 88 -3.15 7.06 -7.89
N CYS A 89 -2.86 6.30 -8.94
CA CYS A 89 -3.29 6.63 -10.30
C CYS A 89 -4.81 6.66 -10.40
N GLY A 90 -5.37 7.76 -10.90
CA GLY A 90 -6.79 7.87 -11.22
C GLY A 90 -7.14 7.08 -12.48
N ILE A 91 -8.31 6.47 -12.47
CA ILE A 91 -8.88 5.65 -13.53
C ILE A 91 -10.28 6.15 -13.84
N ILE A 92 -10.64 6.21 -15.12
CA ILE A 92 -12.00 6.31 -15.59
C ILE A 92 -12.44 4.92 -16.05
N ALA A 93 -13.31 4.30 -15.28
CA ALA A 93 -13.89 3.00 -15.61
C ALA A 93 -15.11 3.19 -16.53
N GLU A 94 -15.17 2.44 -17.63
CA GLU A 94 -16.29 2.44 -18.57
C GLU A 94 -17.19 1.23 -18.24
N VAL A 95 -18.40 1.50 -17.79
CA VAL A 95 -19.37 0.46 -17.41
C VAL A 95 -20.55 0.50 -18.35
N GLN A 96 -20.91 -0.65 -18.89
CA GLN A 96 -22.07 -0.84 -19.75
C GLN A 96 -22.90 -2.02 -19.25
N ASN A 97 -24.19 -1.81 -18.98
CA ASN A 97 -25.09 -2.82 -18.43
C ASN A 97 -24.56 -3.55 -17.18
N GLY A 98 -23.92 -2.79 -16.27
CA GLY A 98 -23.34 -3.35 -15.04
C GLY A 98 -22.01 -4.10 -15.21
N VAL A 99 -21.48 -4.15 -16.42
CA VAL A 99 -20.19 -4.79 -16.73
C VAL A 99 -19.13 -3.73 -16.98
N TRP A 100 -17.99 -3.86 -16.31
CA TRP A 100 -16.81 -3.00 -16.56
C TRP A 100 -16.13 -3.38 -17.87
N THR A 101 -16.47 -2.67 -18.95
CA THR A 101 -16.09 -3.02 -20.32
C THR A 101 -14.76 -2.41 -20.75
N GLY A 102 -14.43 -1.23 -20.27
CA GLY A 102 -13.22 -0.50 -20.67
C GLY A 102 -12.69 0.37 -19.55
N GLN A 103 -11.50 0.93 -19.73
CA GLN A 103 -10.94 1.93 -18.84
C GLN A 103 -9.94 2.84 -19.53
N GLU A 104 -9.84 4.06 -19.04
CA GLU A 104 -8.81 5.03 -19.41
C GLU A 104 -8.12 5.59 -18.16
N PRO A 105 -6.90 6.12 -18.27
CA PRO A 105 -6.31 6.89 -17.20
C PRO A 105 -7.09 8.19 -16.99
N ALA A 106 -7.26 8.62 -15.75
CA ALA A 106 -7.82 9.93 -15.45
C ALA A 106 -6.81 11.01 -15.84
N PHE A 107 -7.11 11.78 -16.88
CA PHE A 107 -6.21 12.81 -17.43
C PHE A 107 -6.07 14.02 -16.51
N ASP A 108 -7.07 14.27 -15.68
CA ASP A 108 -7.10 15.34 -14.68
C ASP A 108 -6.44 14.97 -13.35
N ASN A 109 -6.04 13.71 -13.18
CA ASN A 109 -5.37 13.28 -11.96
C ASN A 109 -3.90 13.74 -11.95
N PRO A 110 -3.48 14.54 -10.96
CA PRO A 110 -2.14 15.12 -10.92
C PRO A 110 -1.02 14.10 -10.70
N PHE A 111 -1.34 12.89 -10.24
CA PHE A 111 -0.33 11.88 -9.92
C PHE A 111 0.04 11.01 -11.10
N ASN A 112 -0.91 10.65 -11.95
CA ASN A 112 -0.62 9.82 -13.11
C ASN A 112 -0.60 10.58 -14.44
N LEU A 113 -0.95 11.87 -14.47
CA LEU A 113 -0.80 12.76 -15.63
C LEU A 113 -1.33 12.13 -16.93
N GLY A 114 -2.45 11.43 -16.87
CA GLY A 114 -3.04 10.73 -18.01
C GLY A 114 -2.30 9.45 -18.45
N ALA A 115 -1.53 8.82 -17.57
CA ALA A 115 -0.80 7.59 -17.89
C ALA A 115 -1.24 6.39 -17.04
N HIS A 116 -1.11 5.20 -17.62
CA HIS A 116 -1.18 3.91 -16.92
C HIS A 116 0.13 3.13 -17.10
N CYS A 117 0.51 2.36 -16.10
CA CYS A 117 1.44 1.24 -16.31
C CYS A 117 0.66 -0.03 -16.67
N ALA A 118 1.37 -1.10 -17.05
CA ALA A 118 0.75 -2.38 -17.40
C ALA A 118 -0.16 -2.93 -16.29
N LYS A 119 0.21 -2.75 -14.99
CA LYS A 119 -0.63 -3.15 -13.85
C LYS A 119 -1.94 -2.35 -13.79
N GLY A 120 -1.85 -1.02 -13.93
CA GLY A 120 -3.03 -0.15 -13.95
C GLY A 120 -3.94 -0.42 -15.14
N ALA A 121 -3.38 -0.71 -16.31
CA ALA A 121 -4.13 -1.04 -17.50
C ALA A 121 -4.92 -2.37 -17.39
N SER A 122 -4.46 -3.30 -16.53
CA SER A 122 -5.09 -4.62 -16.33
C SER A 122 -5.95 -4.70 -15.07
N VAL A 123 -6.14 -3.62 -14.34
CA VAL A 123 -6.77 -3.64 -13.00
C VAL A 123 -8.23 -4.12 -13.02
N ARG A 124 -8.96 -3.90 -14.11
CA ARG A 124 -10.34 -4.38 -14.26
C ARG A 124 -10.47 -5.91 -14.17
N GLU A 125 -9.40 -6.66 -14.48
CA GLU A 125 -9.41 -8.13 -14.43
C GLU A 125 -9.58 -8.65 -12.98
N HIS A 126 -9.31 -7.82 -11.98
CA HIS A 126 -9.58 -8.17 -10.58
C HIS A 126 -11.06 -8.42 -10.31
N GLY A 127 -11.96 -7.66 -10.94
CA GLY A 127 -13.40 -7.85 -10.80
C GLY A 127 -13.96 -9.06 -11.57
N HIS A 128 -13.29 -9.47 -12.66
CA HIS A 128 -13.80 -10.46 -13.59
C HIS A 128 -13.13 -11.85 -13.49
N GLY A 129 -12.16 -12.01 -12.60
CA GLY A 129 -11.38 -13.24 -12.50
C GLY A 129 -12.22 -14.47 -12.18
N GLU A 130 -12.10 -15.54 -12.97
CA GLU A 130 -12.79 -16.81 -12.78
C GLU A 130 -12.38 -17.53 -11.49
N ARG A 131 -11.18 -17.21 -10.99
CA ARG A 131 -10.60 -17.75 -9.77
C ARG A 131 -11.15 -17.14 -8.50
N ARG A 132 -12.08 -16.18 -8.60
CA ARG A 132 -12.71 -15.56 -7.44
C ARG A 132 -13.47 -16.57 -6.60
N LEU A 133 -13.41 -16.39 -5.28
CA LEU A 133 -14.33 -17.08 -4.37
C LEU A 133 -15.75 -16.63 -4.67
N LYS A 134 -16.64 -17.60 -4.87
CA LYS A 134 -18.04 -17.34 -5.29
C LYS A 134 -19.01 -17.38 -4.12
N HIS A 135 -18.70 -18.12 -3.08
CA HIS A 135 -19.51 -18.33 -1.89
C HIS A 135 -18.62 -18.71 -0.70
N PRO A 136 -19.09 -18.58 0.54
CA PRO A 136 -18.35 -19.06 1.70
C PRO A 136 -18.06 -20.56 1.60
N MET A 137 -16.86 -20.96 2.01
CA MET A 137 -16.40 -22.33 2.01
C MET A 137 -15.86 -22.72 3.39
N LYS A 138 -16.06 -23.95 3.78
CA LYS A 138 -15.50 -24.57 4.98
C LYS A 138 -14.73 -25.82 4.62
N LEU A 139 -13.56 -26.01 5.21
CA LEU A 139 -12.80 -27.26 5.09
C LEU A 139 -13.38 -28.30 6.07
N VAL A 140 -13.77 -29.47 5.55
CA VAL A 140 -14.33 -30.58 6.32
C VAL A 140 -13.74 -31.89 5.79
N ASP A 141 -13.07 -32.66 6.62
CA ASP A 141 -12.38 -33.91 6.27
C ASP A 141 -11.42 -33.74 5.06
N GLY A 142 -10.71 -32.59 5.01
CA GLY A 142 -9.78 -32.25 3.93
C GLY A 142 -10.45 -31.85 2.60
N LYS A 143 -11.77 -31.65 2.57
CA LYS A 143 -12.52 -31.24 1.38
C LYS A 143 -13.22 -29.90 1.61
N TRP A 144 -13.16 -29.02 0.64
CA TRP A 144 -13.89 -27.76 0.66
C TRP A 144 -15.36 -27.97 0.40
N LYS A 145 -16.22 -27.52 1.33
CA LYS A 145 -17.69 -27.56 1.23
C LYS A 145 -18.24 -26.14 1.21
N LYS A 146 -19.22 -25.88 0.32
CA LYS A 146 -19.99 -24.65 0.34
C LYS A 146 -20.82 -24.59 1.62
N VAL A 147 -20.85 -23.42 2.26
CA VAL A 147 -21.71 -23.09 3.40
C VAL A 147 -22.42 -21.76 3.13
N SER A 148 -23.50 -21.49 3.88
CA SER A 148 -24.13 -20.16 3.82
C SER A 148 -23.33 -19.14 4.63
N TRP A 149 -23.54 -17.84 4.35
CA TRP A 149 -22.98 -16.76 5.15
C TRP A 149 -23.38 -16.88 6.63
N ASP A 150 -24.66 -17.16 6.90
CA ASP A 150 -25.15 -17.27 8.28
C ASP A 150 -24.52 -18.44 9.01
N GLN A 151 -24.36 -19.59 8.35
CA GLN A 151 -23.65 -20.72 8.92
C GLN A 151 -22.19 -20.35 9.22
N ALA A 152 -21.46 -19.77 8.26
CA ALA A 152 -20.05 -19.40 8.42
C ALA A 152 -19.86 -18.38 9.56
N ILE A 153 -20.68 -17.32 9.61
CA ILE A 153 -20.61 -16.29 10.64
C ILE A 153 -20.93 -16.86 12.03
N ASN A 154 -21.94 -17.72 12.13
CA ASN A 154 -22.30 -18.34 13.41
C ASN A 154 -21.20 -19.27 13.92
N GLU A 155 -20.70 -20.18 13.09
CA GLU A 155 -19.66 -21.13 13.50
C GLU A 155 -18.34 -20.41 13.85
N VAL A 156 -17.92 -19.42 13.04
CA VAL A 156 -16.73 -18.61 13.33
C VAL A 156 -16.94 -17.82 14.62
N GLY A 157 -18.08 -17.16 14.78
CA GLY A 157 -18.36 -16.35 15.97
C GLY A 157 -18.44 -17.18 17.25
N ASP A 158 -19.10 -18.36 17.21
CA ASP A 158 -19.16 -19.27 18.36
C ASP A 158 -17.76 -19.75 18.77
N LYS A 159 -16.91 -20.10 17.80
CA LYS A 159 -15.52 -20.52 18.09
C LYS A 159 -14.67 -19.39 18.64
N LEU A 160 -14.85 -18.15 18.16
CA LEU A 160 -14.17 -17.00 18.73
C LEU A 160 -14.58 -16.73 20.19
N LEU A 161 -15.89 -16.83 20.50
CA LEU A 161 -16.39 -16.66 21.87
C LEU A 161 -15.89 -17.78 22.78
N GLU A 162 -15.88 -19.03 22.32
CA GLU A 162 -15.31 -20.18 23.04
C GLU A 162 -13.83 -19.92 23.39
N ILE A 163 -13.01 -19.50 22.42
CA ILE A 163 -11.58 -19.21 22.64
C ILE A 163 -11.42 -18.07 23.64
N ARG A 164 -12.23 -17.02 23.53
CA ARG A 164 -12.23 -15.89 24.45
C ARG A 164 -12.50 -16.32 25.90
N GLU A 165 -13.48 -17.20 26.09
CA GLU A 165 -13.87 -17.70 27.42
C GLU A 165 -12.83 -18.66 28.01
N GLN A 166 -12.30 -19.57 27.19
CA GLN A 166 -11.33 -20.57 27.65
C GLN A 166 -9.92 -20.00 27.86
N SER A 167 -9.55 -18.94 27.15
CA SER A 167 -8.21 -18.36 27.18
C SER A 167 -8.27 -16.86 27.43
N SER A 168 -8.31 -16.07 26.37
CA SER A 168 -8.27 -14.60 26.42
C SER A 168 -8.67 -13.99 25.07
N PRO A 169 -9.13 -12.73 25.02
CA PRO A 169 -9.30 -12.02 23.76
C PRO A 169 -8.03 -11.99 22.90
N ASP A 170 -6.85 -11.96 23.53
CA ASP A 170 -5.55 -11.94 22.86
C ASP A 170 -5.16 -13.26 22.20
N SER A 171 -5.89 -14.36 22.50
CA SER A 171 -5.72 -15.63 21.78
C SER A 171 -6.31 -15.62 20.36
N VAL A 172 -6.86 -14.48 19.94
CA VAL A 172 -7.32 -14.23 18.56
C VAL A 172 -6.44 -13.17 17.91
N TYR A 173 -5.91 -13.48 16.73
CA TYR A 173 -5.12 -12.54 15.95
C TYR A 173 -5.90 -12.04 14.73
N LEU A 174 -6.01 -10.72 14.58
CA LEU A 174 -6.72 -10.04 13.51
C LEU A 174 -5.70 -9.44 12.53
N LEU A 175 -5.44 -10.11 11.43
CA LEU A 175 -4.49 -9.64 10.42
C LEU A 175 -5.22 -8.93 9.30
N GLY A 176 -5.20 -7.60 9.33
CA GLY A 176 -5.83 -6.71 8.36
C GLY A 176 -5.00 -6.45 7.11
N SER A 177 -5.46 -5.54 6.29
CA SER A 177 -4.93 -5.30 4.95
C SER A 177 -4.59 -3.85 4.66
N ALA A 178 -3.51 -3.65 3.90
CA ALA A 178 -3.21 -2.41 3.19
C ALA A 178 -4.11 -2.19 1.96
N LYS A 179 -5.06 -3.10 1.70
CA LYS A 179 -6.05 -3.03 0.62
C LYS A 179 -7.44 -2.59 1.10
N HIS A 180 -7.67 -2.57 2.40
CA HIS A 180 -8.88 -1.94 2.95
C HIS A 180 -8.93 -0.46 2.56
N SER A 181 -10.13 0.08 2.34
CA SER A 181 -10.33 1.53 2.33
C SER A 181 -9.99 2.13 3.69
N ASN A 182 -9.86 3.45 3.78
CA ASN A 182 -9.62 4.10 5.07
C ASN A 182 -10.76 3.81 6.06
N GLU A 183 -12.00 3.83 5.58
CA GLU A 183 -13.20 3.54 6.36
C GLU A 183 -13.18 2.10 6.88
N GLN A 184 -12.84 1.15 6.02
CA GLN A 184 -12.71 -0.26 6.41
C GLN A 184 -11.55 -0.48 7.41
N ALA A 185 -10.42 0.18 7.20
CA ALA A 185 -9.27 0.13 8.12
C ALA A 185 -9.61 0.70 9.50
N TYR A 186 -10.33 1.82 9.54
CA TYR A 186 -10.84 2.42 10.78
C TYR A 186 -11.77 1.46 11.52
N LEU A 187 -12.75 0.90 10.82
CA LEU A 187 -13.66 -0.10 11.38
C LEU A 187 -12.93 -1.32 11.89
N PHE A 188 -11.91 -1.80 11.18
CA PHE A 188 -11.14 -2.96 11.56
C PHE A 188 -10.36 -2.73 12.87
N ARG A 189 -9.74 -1.55 13.02
CA ARG A 189 -9.07 -1.21 14.28
C ARG A 189 -10.06 -1.03 15.43
N LYS A 190 -11.22 -0.41 15.16
CA LYS A 190 -12.31 -0.28 16.13
C LYS A 190 -12.85 -1.65 16.54
N PHE A 191 -13.07 -2.55 15.56
CA PHE A 191 -13.48 -3.94 15.81
C PHE A 191 -12.52 -4.66 16.76
N ALA A 192 -11.20 -4.55 16.52
CA ALA A 192 -10.19 -5.14 17.41
C ALA A 192 -10.28 -4.60 18.83
N ALA A 193 -10.50 -3.30 19.00
CA ALA A 193 -10.69 -2.67 20.32
C ALA A 193 -11.98 -3.15 21.02
N MET A 194 -13.08 -3.28 20.26
CA MET A 194 -14.36 -3.79 20.80
C MET A 194 -14.29 -5.30 21.12
N TRP A 195 -13.48 -6.05 20.40
CA TRP A 195 -13.16 -7.44 20.72
C TRP A 195 -12.31 -7.51 22.00
N GLY A 196 -11.40 -6.57 22.23
CA GLY A 196 -10.54 -6.47 23.40
C GLY A 196 -9.12 -6.99 23.18
N THR A 197 -8.56 -6.78 21.99
CA THR A 197 -7.19 -7.19 21.67
C THR A 197 -6.42 -6.10 20.92
N ASN A 198 -5.10 -6.06 21.18
CA ASN A 198 -4.13 -5.33 20.37
C ASN A 198 -3.38 -6.26 19.39
N ASN A 199 -3.75 -7.55 19.30
CA ASN A 199 -3.26 -8.48 18.28
C ASN A 199 -3.92 -8.17 16.94
N VAL A 200 -3.62 -6.98 16.42
CA VAL A 200 -4.07 -6.45 15.14
C VAL A 200 -2.91 -5.81 14.42
N ASP A 201 -2.65 -6.19 13.17
CA ASP A 201 -1.56 -5.61 12.38
C ASP A 201 -1.87 -5.74 10.88
N HIS A 202 -1.03 -5.19 10.01
CA HIS A 202 -1.15 -5.34 8.56
C HIS A 202 0.21 -5.27 7.85
N GLN A 203 0.21 -5.29 6.51
CA GLN A 203 1.42 -5.35 5.68
C GLN A 203 2.43 -4.24 5.98
N ALA A 204 2.01 -3.08 6.51
CA ALA A 204 2.93 -1.98 6.82
C ALA A 204 4.03 -2.40 7.80
N ARG A 205 3.75 -3.35 8.71
CA ARG A 205 4.71 -3.86 9.67
C ARG A 205 5.94 -4.49 9.01
N ILE A 206 5.74 -5.24 7.95
CA ILE A 206 6.81 -5.90 7.21
C ILE A 206 7.27 -5.09 5.99
N CYS A 207 6.65 -3.95 5.73
CA CYS A 207 6.95 -3.05 4.62
C CYS A 207 7.84 -1.89 5.09
N HIS A 208 7.26 -0.86 5.66
CA HIS A 208 7.90 0.40 6.02
C HIS A 208 7.84 0.75 7.53
N SER A 209 7.68 -0.22 8.43
CA SER A 209 7.65 0.08 9.88
C SER A 209 8.92 0.75 10.37
N THR A 210 10.08 0.32 9.88
CA THR A 210 11.37 0.94 10.20
C THR A 210 11.52 2.33 9.59
N THR A 211 10.92 2.59 8.43
CA THR A 211 10.78 3.95 7.89
C THR A 211 9.94 4.83 8.83
N VAL A 212 8.74 4.36 9.20
CA VAL A 212 7.86 5.13 10.10
C VAL A 212 8.57 5.46 11.40
N ALA A 213 9.22 4.47 12.03
CA ALA A 213 9.93 4.67 13.27
C ALA A 213 11.16 5.61 13.12
N GLY A 214 11.97 5.42 12.07
CA GLY A 214 13.16 6.22 11.83
C GLY A 214 12.83 7.69 11.52
N VAL A 215 11.84 7.93 10.67
CA VAL A 215 11.40 9.27 10.29
C VAL A 215 10.70 9.97 11.47
N ALA A 216 9.79 9.27 12.16
CA ALA A 216 9.10 9.82 13.33
C ALA A 216 10.07 10.16 14.49
N ASN A 217 11.12 9.35 14.68
CA ASN A 217 12.18 9.63 15.66
C ASN A 217 13.10 10.79 15.24
N THR A 218 12.99 11.29 14.02
CA THR A 218 13.80 12.43 13.54
C THR A 218 13.02 13.73 13.63
N TRP A 219 11.76 13.79 13.16
CA TRP A 219 10.92 15.00 13.18
C TRP A 219 9.46 14.79 13.58
N GLY A 220 9.14 13.67 14.23
CA GLY A 220 7.83 13.45 14.85
C GLY A 220 6.74 12.86 13.95
N TYR A 221 6.95 12.70 12.64
CA TYR A 221 5.96 12.20 11.70
C TYR A 221 6.54 11.21 10.69
N GLY A 222 5.96 10.03 10.58
CA GLY A 222 6.49 8.89 9.83
C GLY A 222 5.93 8.74 8.41
N ALA A 223 5.93 9.80 7.58
CA ALA A 223 5.44 9.75 6.22
C ALA A 223 6.29 10.56 5.24
N MET A 224 6.01 10.41 3.95
CA MET A 224 6.58 11.22 2.87
C MET A 224 6.32 12.71 3.13
N THR A 225 7.33 13.55 2.97
CA THR A 225 7.22 14.97 3.35
C THR A 225 6.62 15.86 2.27
N ASN A 226 6.90 15.54 1.00
CA ASN A 226 6.44 16.30 -0.17
C ASN A 226 5.50 15.45 -1.03
N SER A 227 4.84 16.04 -2.01
CA SER A 227 3.98 15.30 -2.94
C SER A 227 4.79 14.71 -4.11
N LEU A 228 4.19 13.77 -4.85
CA LEU A 228 4.81 13.25 -6.08
C LEU A 228 5.05 14.37 -7.10
N ASN A 229 4.10 15.30 -7.23
CA ASN A 229 4.21 16.43 -8.15
C ASN A 229 5.37 17.36 -7.79
N ASP A 230 5.68 17.48 -6.51
CA ASP A 230 6.74 18.37 -6.05
C ASP A 230 8.14 17.89 -6.44
N ILE A 231 8.28 16.61 -6.80
CA ILE A 231 9.53 16.08 -7.36
C ILE A 231 9.94 16.84 -8.64
N HIS A 232 8.97 17.41 -9.38
CA HIS A 232 9.27 18.27 -10.55
C HIS A 232 10.20 19.44 -10.22
N ASN A 233 10.11 19.96 -9.01
CA ASN A 233 10.89 21.12 -8.56
C ASN A 233 12.31 20.75 -8.12
N SER A 234 12.63 19.44 -8.06
CA SER A 234 13.94 18.98 -7.59
C SER A 234 15.04 19.35 -8.60
N LYS A 235 16.20 19.78 -8.08
CA LYS A 235 17.40 20.04 -8.87
C LYS A 235 18.43 18.92 -8.77
N ALA A 236 18.25 17.99 -7.83
CA ALA A 236 18.95 16.71 -7.76
C ALA A 236 18.03 15.66 -7.13
N ILE A 237 18.19 14.41 -7.52
CA ILE A 237 17.38 13.29 -7.00
C ILE A 237 18.33 12.18 -6.57
N MET A 238 18.27 11.78 -5.30
CA MET A 238 18.94 10.59 -4.79
C MET A 238 17.90 9.52 -4.49
N LEU A 239 18.07 8.33 -5.06
CA LEU A 239 17.18 7.19 -4.89
C LEU A 239 17.95 6.01 -4.33
N VAL A 240 17.56 5.52 -3.15
CA VAL A 240 18.23 4.44 -2.42
C VAL A 240 17.29 3.25 -2.22
N GLY A 241 17.76 2.06 -2.62
CA GLY A 241 17.04 0.82 -2.37
C GLY A 241 15.63 0.79 -2.94
N GLY A 242 15.47 1.31 -4.16
CA GLY A 242 14.19 1.40 -4.85
C GLY A 242 14.27 1.15 -6.35
N ASN A 243 13.22 0.54 -6.90
CA ASN A 243 13.10 0.32 -8.35
C ASN A 243 11.72 0.78 -8.84
N PRO A 244 11.43 2.10 -8.80
CA PRO A 244 10.13 2.61 -9.24
C PRO A 244 9.80 2.29 -10.71
N ALA A 245 10.76 2.09 -11.59
CA ALA A 245 10.50 1.64 -12.96
C ALA A 245 9.70 0.33 -13.05
N GLU A 246 9.80 -0.53 -12.05
CA GLU A 246 9.03 -1.77 -11.96
C GLU A 246 7.90 -1.69 -10.93
N ALA A 247 8.17 -1.14 -9.74
CA ALA A 247 7.22 -1.12 -8.64
C ALA A 247 6.20 0.01 -8.74
N HIS A 248 6.62 1.20 -9.16
CA HIS A 248 5.83 2.44 -9.22
C HIS A 248 5.99 3.17 -10.57
N PRO A 249 5.77 2.51 -11.74
CA PRO A 249 6.25 3.02 -13.03
C PRO A 249 5.80 4.45 -13.34
N VAL A 250 4.57 4.80 -12.97
CA VAL A 250 4.01 6.12 -13.24
C VAL A 250 4.70 7.24 -12.44
N SER A 251 5.29 6.92 -11.28
CA SER A 251 6.06 7.91 -10.52
C SER A 251 7.32 8.40 -11.26
N LEU A 252 7.83 7.64 -12.24
CA LEU A 252 8.94 8.07 -13.07
C LEU A 252 8.63 9.30 -13.91
N LEU A 253 7.36 9.54 -14.24
CA LEU A 253 6.95 10.77 -14.96
C LEU A 253 7.39 12.02 -14.20
N HIS A 254 7.28 11.99 -12.87
CA HIS A 254 7.68 13.09 -12.01
C HIS A 254 9.20 13.25 -11.94
N ILE A 255 9.94 12.13 -11.87
CA ILE A 255 11.42 12.12 -11.90
C ILE A 255 11.93 12.62 -13.25
N PHE A 256 11.37 12.13 -14.36
CA PHE A 256 11.79 12.56 -15.70
C PHE A 256 11.48 14.03 -15.96
N LYS A 257 10.35 14.51 -15.44
CA LYS A 257 10.02 15.92 -15.56
C LYS A 257 11.04 16.83 -14.85
N ALA A 258 11.53 16.44 -13.66
CA ALA A 258 12.63 17.15 -13.00
C ALA A 258 13.92 17.11 -13.83
N LYS A 259 14.22 15.96 -14.46
CA LYS A 259 15.40 15.85 -15.36
C LYS A 259 15.26 16.73 -16.59
N GLU A 260 14.08 16.83 -17.19
CA GLU A 260 13.82 17.62 -18.39
C GLU A 260 13.77 19.12 -18.10
N GLU A 261 13.09 19.53 -17.03
CA GLU A 261 12.87 20.95 -16.71
C GLU A 261 14.04 21.59 -15.95
N ASN A 262 14.71 20.84 -15.07
CA ASN A 262 15.77 21.36 -14.21
C ASN A 262 17.15 20.76 -14.50
N ASN A 263 17.29 19.88 -15.49
CA ASN A 263 18.50 19.08 -15.71
C ASN A 263 18.95 18.32 -14.45
N ALA A 264 17.97 17.90 -13.62
CA ALA A 264 18.23 17.28 -12.33
C ALA A 264 18.99 15.95 -12.48
N PRO A 265 20.22 15.81 -11.95
CA PRO A 265 20.90 14.53 -11.92
C PRO A 265 20.14 13.53 -11.04
N LEU A 266 20.03 12.29 -11.52
CA LEU A 266 19.48 11.16 -10.78
C LEU A 266 20.63 10.27 -10.30
N ILE A 267 20.81 10.17 -8.99
CA ILE A 267 21.76 9.26 -8.34
C ILE A 267 20.96 8.04 -7.85
N VAL A 268 21.35 6.84 -8.26
CA VAL A 268 20.71 5.59 -7.80
C VAL A 268 21.71 4.75 -7.04
N ILE A 269 21.38 4.43 -5.79
CA ILE A 269 22.18 3.59 -4.90
C ILE A 269 21.42 2.29 -4.67
N ASP A 270 21.92 1.17 -5.23
CA ASP A 270 21.29 -0.13 -5.13
C ASP A 270 22.35 -1.24 -5.38
N PRO A 271 22.33 -2.36 -4.65
CA PRO A 271 23.25 -3.46 -4.91
C PRO A 271 23.03 -4.10 -6.28
N ARG A 272 21.86 -3.95 -6.88
CA ARG A 272 21.49 -4.44 -8.21
C ARG A 272 21.35 -3.29 -9.21
N PHE A 273 21.89 -3.46 -10.42
CA PHE A 273 21.61 -2.54 -11.52
C PHE A 273 20.19 -2.74 -12.03
N THR A 274 19.27 -1.92 -11.52
CA THR A 274 17.82 -2.01 -11.76
C THR A 274 17.41 -1.27 -13.04
N ARG A 275 16.16 -1.48 -13.50
CA ARG A 275 15.58 -0.65 -14.58
C ARG A 275 15.55 0.83 -14.25
N THR A 276 15.42 1.21 -13.00
CA THR A 276 15.55 2.62 -12.59
C THR A 276 16.98 3.11 -12.74
N ALA A 277 17.97 2.27 -12.42
CA ALA A 277 19.39 2.62 -12.56
C ALA A 277 19.81 2.88 -14.01
N THR A 278 19.12 2.34 -15.01
CA THR A 278 19.39 2.65 -16.43
C THR A 278 19.15 4.12 -16.79
N HIS A 279 18.38 4.84 -15.99
CA HIS A 279 18.08 6.27 -16.16
C HIS A 279 18.95 7.18 -15.29
N ALA A 280 19.83 6.59 -14.47
CA ALA A 280 20.68 7.33 -13.54
C ALA A 280 21.78 8.13 -14.26
N SER A 281 22.07 9.32 -13.76
CA SER A 281 23.27 10.06 -14.10
C SER A 281 24.50 9.45 -13.41
N GLN A 282 24.29 8.89 -12.20
CA GLN A 282 25.28 8.14 -11.44
C GLN A 282 24.63 6.93 -10.79
N TYR A 283 25.17 5.73 -11.03
CA TYR A 283 24.79 4.52 -10.34
C TYR A 283 25.89 4.09 -9.38
N ILE A 284 25.51 3.83 -8.12
CA ILE A 284 26.42 3.41 -7.06
C ILE A 284 25.99 2.04 -6.57
N ARG A 285 26.90 1.06 -6.70
CA ARG A 285 26.66 -0.30 -6.21
C ARG A 285 27.27 -0.49 -4.83
N ILE A 286 26.40 -0.56 -3.80
CA ILE A 286 26.83 -0.81 -2.42
C ILE A 286 26.76 -2.29 -2.05
N ARG A 287 27.51 -2.72 -1.04
CA ARG A 287 27.27 -3.97 -0.35
C ARG A 287 25.95 -3.88 0.43
N PRO A 288 25.08 -4.89 0.38
CA PRO A 288 23.85 -4.90 1.19
C PRO A 288 24.15 -4.67 2.68
N GLY A 289 23.39 -3.78 3.33
CA GLY A 289 23.56 -3.43 4.74
C GLY A 289 24.58 -2.32 5.01
N SER A 290 25.15 -1.69 3.99
CA SER A 290 26.09 -0.56 4.13
C SER A 290 25.46 0.81 3.84
N ASP A 291 24.15 0.94 4.06
CA ASP A 291 23.39 2.17 3.82
C ASP A 291 23.87 3.33 4.73
N VAL A 292 24.01 3.10 6.03
CA VAL A 292 24.52 4.13 6.95
C VAL A 292 25.94 4.54 6.60
N PRO A 293 26.90 3.59 6.39
CA PRO A 293 28.25 3.92 5.98
C PRO A 293 28.35 4.80 4.71
N ILE A 294 27.55 4.50 3.66
CA ILE A 294 27.61 5.33 2.44
C ILE A 294 27.09 6.75 2.69
N ILE A 295 26.04 6.90 3.49
CA ILE A 295 25.51 8.23 3.87
C ILE A 295 26.52 8.99 4.74
N TRP A 296 27.16 8.32 5.71
CA TRP A 296 28.20 8.94 6.54
C TRP A 296 29.41 9.36 5.71
N GLY A 297 29.79 8.55 4.70
CA GLY A 297 30.84 8.94 3.74
C GLY A 297 30.50 10.20 2.95
N MET A 298 29.26 10.32 2.48
CA MET A 298 28.81 11.55 1.80
C MET A 298 28.78 12.75 2.75
N LEU A 299 28.30 12.56 4.00
CA LEU A 299 28.30 13.63 5.01
C LEU A 299 29.71 14.04 5.43
N HIS A 300 30.67 13.10 5.46
CA HIS A 300 32.08 13.41 5.68
C HIS A 300 32.59 14.46 4.68
N HIS A 301 32.34 14.23 3.38
CA HIS A 301 32.72 15.18 2.34
C HIS A 301 31.96 16.51 2.45
N ILE A 302 30.65 16.47 2.76
CA ILE A 302 29.81 17.66 2.95
C ILE A 302 30.37 18.53 4.06
N PHE A 303 30.65 17.98 5.24
CA PHE A 303 31.18 18.74 6.37
C PHE A 303 32.62 19.20 6.17
N LYS A 304 33.48 18.33 5.60
CA LYS A 304 34.87 18.65 5.29
C LYS A 304 35.02 19.83 4.33
N ASN A 305 34.12 19.94 3.35
CA ASN A 305 34.14 21.02 2.35
C ASN A 305 33.22 22.21 2.72
N GLY A 306 32.53 22.16 3.86
CA GLY A 306 31.64 23.23 4.30
C GLY A 306 30.40 23.42 3.43
N TRP A 307 29.90 22.33 2.82
CA TRP A 307 28.75 22.34 1.91
C TRP A 307 27.40 22.22 2.65
N GLU A 308 27.42 21.99 3.96
CA GLU A 308 26.21 21.96 4.76
C GLU A 308 25.49 23.32 4.80
N ASP A 309 24.18 23.30 5.01
CA ASP A 309 23.39 24.50 5.27
C ASP A 309 23.50 24.89 6.76
N LYS A 310 24.51 25.69 7.08
CA LYS A 310 24.79 26.07 8.48
C LYS A 310 23.66 26.85 9.12
N GLU A 311 22.98 27.70 8.35
CA GLU A 311 21.88 28.51 8.89
C GLU A 311 20.64 27.66 9.16
N PHE A 312 20.27 26.76 8.25
CA PHE A 312 19.19 25.80 8.48
C PHE A 312 19.50 24.92 9.71
N ILE A 313 20.73 24.39 9.80
CA ILE A 313 21.15 23.57 10.94
C ILE A 313 21.01 24.36 12.24
N ARG A 314 21.53 25.59 12.29
CA ARG A 314 21.46 26.44 13.47
C ARG A 314 20.03 26.72 13.94
N GLN A 315 19.11 26.94 13.00
CA GLN A 315 17.73 27.31 13.31
C GLN A 315 16.80 26.12 13.58
N ARG A 316 17.04 24.96 12.93
CA ARG A 316 16.06 23.90 12.81
C ARG A 316 16.52 22.51 13.26
N VAL A 317 17.81 22.30 13.49
CA VAL A 317 18.35 20.97 13.75
C VAL A 317 19.03 20.89 15.12
N TYR A 318 18.56 19.94 15.94
CA TYR A 318 19.18 19.59 17.20
C TYR A 318 20.12 18.39 17.01
N GLY A 319 21.29 18.40 17.67
CA GLY A 319 22.21 17.26 17.74
C GLY A 319 23.10 17.09 16.50
N MET A 320 23.23 18.08 15.60
CA MET A 320 24.07 17.94 14.41
C MET A 320 25.58 17.90 14.76
N ASP A 321 26.00 18.49 15.89
CA ASP A 321 27.40 18.46 16.30
C ASP A 321 27.83 17.05 16.74
N GLU A 322 26.93 16.29 17.36
CA GLU A 322 27.14 14.88 17.71
C GLU A 322 27.25 14.04 16.43
N ILE A 323 26.42 14.31 15.43
CA ILE A 323 26.49 13.66 14.12
C ILE A 323 27.82 13.98 13.44
N LYS A 324 28.30 15.23 13.45
CA LYS A 324 29.60 15.60 12.88
C LYS A 324 30.75 14.84 13.54
N LYS A 325 30.72 14.67 14.87
CA LYS A 325 31.71 13.87 15.61
C LYS A 325 31.70 12.40 15.20
N GLU A 326 30.52 11.83 15.01
CA GLU A 326 30.38 10.45 14.56
C GLU A 326 30.84 10.27 13.12
N VAL A 327 30.40 11.15 12.21
CA VAL A 327 30.77 11.14 10.79
C VAL A 327 32.29 11.30 10.60
N ALA A 328 32.98 12.07 11.45
CA ALA A 328 34.43 12.25 11.39
C ALA A 328 35.23 10.94 11.54
N LYS A 329 34.66 9.91 12.17
CA LYS A 329 35.27 8.57 12.30
C LYS A 329 35.21 7.76 11.00
N TRP A 330 34.33 8.13 10.10
CA TRP A 330 34.11 7.46 8.81
C TRP A 330 34.97 8.11 7.73
N THR A 331 36.26 7.74 7.74
CA THR A 331 37.19 8.23 6.70
C THR A 331 36.82 7.64 5.34
N PRO A 332 37.24 8.27 4.23
CA PRO A 332 36.99 7.73 2.90
C PRO A 332 37.46 6.28 2.73
N GLU A 333 38.62 5.91 3.28
CA GLU A 333 39.17 4.56 3.24
C GLU A 333 38.29 3.57 4.01
N GLU A 334 37.76 3.96 5.17
CA GLU A 334 36.88 3.11 5.96
C GLU A 334 35.51 2.93 5.28
N VAL A 335 34.98 3.99 4.68
CA VAL A 335 33.76 3.92 3.88
C VAL A 335 33.95 3.00 2.68
N GLU A 336 35.02 3.14 1.92
CA GLU A 336 35.32 2.25 0.79
C GLU A 336 35.49 0.79 1.24
N ARG A 337 36.22 0.56 2.32
CA ARG A 337 36.40 -0.78 2.91
C ARG A 337 35.08 -1.46 3.25
N VAL A 338 34.14 -0.72 3.85
CA VAL A 338 32.85 -1.26 4.31
C VAL A 338 31.85 -1.38 3.17
N THR A 339 31.72 -0.35 2.36
CA THR A 339 30.68 -0.25 1.31
C THR A 339 31.08 -0.92 0.00
N GLY A 340 32.39 -0.99 -0.27
CA GLY A 340 32.96 -1.37 -1.57
C GLY A 340 32.82 -0.31 -2.64
N VAL A 341 32.52 0.94 -2.26
CA VAL A 341 32.34 2.08 -3.17
C VAL A 341 33.59 2.96 -3.12
N PRO A 342 34.26 3.20 -4.25
CA PRO A 342 35.43 4.06 -4.31
C PRO A 342 35.15 5.49 -3.81
N GLU A 343 36.09 6.08 -3.07
CA GLU A 343 35.95 7.45 -2.53
C GLU A 343 35.46 8.45 -3.58
N LYS A 344 36.03 8.43 -4.78
CA LYS A 344 35.66 9.35 -5.87
C LYS A 344 34.18 9.34 -6.22
N GLU A 345 33.53 8.16 -6.11
CA GLU A 345 32.10 8.02 -6.40
C GLU A 345 31.24 8.57 -5.25
N VAL A 346 31.67 8.35 -4.00
CA VAL A 346 31.03 8.92 -2.80
C VAL A 346 31.14 10.44 -2.80
N TYR A 347 32.34 10.96 -3.11
CA TYR A 347 32.58 12.39 -3.24
C TYR A 347 31.71 13.02 -4.32
N ALA A 348 31.66 12.41 -5.51
CA ALA A 348 30.85 12.91 -6.63
C ALA A 348 29.36 13.00 -6.27
N ALA A 349 28.81 11.95 -5.62
CA ALA A 349 27.42 11.96 -5.17
C ALA A 349 27.15 13.04 -4.12
N ALA A 350 28.03 13.17 -3.13
CA ALA A 350 27.92 14.19 -2.10
C ALA A 350 27.96 15.62 -2.70
N LYS A 351 28.89 15.86 -3.60
CA LYS A 351 29.05 17.15 -4.31
C LYS A 351 27.80 17.46 -5.15
N THR A 352 27.32 16.50 -5.93
CA THR A 352 26.12 16.68 -6.76
C THR A 352 24.91 17.09 -5.91
N MET A 353 24.65 16.42 -4.79
CA MET A 353 23.54 16.77 -3.92
C MET A 353 23.71 18.11 -3.21
N ALA A 354 24.95 18.50 -2.91
CA ALA A 354 25.25 19.78 -2.27
C ALA A 354 25.14 20.99 -3.22
N GLU A 355 25.56 20.83 -4.48
CA GLU A 355 25.55 21.89 -5.49
C GLU A 355 24.18 22.10 -6.15
N HIS A 356 23.36 21.05 -6.23
CA HIS A 356 22.04 21.08 -6.90
C HIS A 356 20.89 21.06 -5.89
N ARG A 357 20.81 22.09 -5.05
CA ARG A 357 19.72 22.27 -4.09
C ARG A 357 18.58 23.13 -4.64
N PRO A 358 17.31 22.84 -4.30
CA PRO A 358 16.82 21.78 -3.43
C PRO A 358 16.93 20.41 -4.09
N GLY A 359 17.35 19.40 -3.31
CA GLY A 359 17.44 18.02 -3.75
C GLY A 359 16.51 17.11 -2.98
N THR A 360 15.83 16.19 -3.68
CA THR A 360 14.97 15.19 -3.05
C THR A 360 15.68 13.88 -2.75
N PHE A 361 15.32 13.25 -1.64
CA PHE A 361 15.80 11.92 -1.27
C PHE A 361 14.65 10.92 -1.31
N ILE A 362 14.75 9.91 -2.14
CA ILE A 362 13.72 8.88 -2.35
C ILE A 362 14.25 7.54 -1.85
N TRP A 363 13.43 6.77 -1.13
CA TRP A 363 13.72 5.37 -0.85
C TRP A 363 12.48 4.49 -0.90
N CYS A 364 12.72 3.20 -1.07
CA CYS A 364 11.71 2.15 -1.03
C CYS A 364 12.10 1.07 0.00
N MET A 365 11.57 -0.14 -0.17
CA MET A 365 11.78 -1.25 0.75
C MET A 365 13.24 -1.67 0.90
N GLY A 366 14.06 -1.56 -0.16
CA GLY A 366 15.49 -1.90 -0.10
C GLY A 366 16.29 -1.06 0.89
N GLY A 367 15.90 0.20 1.13
CA GLY A 367 16.52 1.05 2.15
C GLY A 367 16.02 0.80 3.58
N THR A 368 14.85 0.21 3.74
CA THR A 368 14.19 0.10 5.06
C THR A 368 14.07 -1.33 5.60
N GLN A 369 13.97 -2.37 4.76
CA GLN A 369 13.82 -3.76 5.20
C GLN A 369 15.16 -4.39 5.62
N HIS A 370 15.80 -3.79 6.60
CA HIS A 370 17.03 -4.26 7.23
C HIS A 370 16.84 -4.40 8.74
N THR A 371 17.68 -5.21 9.39
CA THR A 371 17.71 -5.31 10.87
C THR A 371 17.92 -3.94 11.52
N ILE A 372 18.70 -3.08 10.87
CA ILE A 372 18.99 -1.69 11.27
C ILE A 372 18.21 -0.65 10.47
N GLY A 373 17.07 -1.03 9.88
CA GLY A 373 16.29 -0.15 8.98
C GLY A 373 15.90 1.20 9.59
N ASN A 374 15.70 1.27 10.92
CA ASN A 374 15.49 2.55 11.61
C ASN A 374 16.70 3.49 11.46
N ASN A 375 17.92 2.95 11.58
CA ASN A 375 19.15 3.74 11.46
C ASN A 375 19.37 4.18 10.02
N ASN A 376 19.10 3.29 9.04
CA ASN A 376 19.19 3.64 7.62
C ASN A 376 18.30 4.85 7.31
N THR A 377 17.03 4.77 7.67
CA THR A 377 16.07 5.85 7.35
C THR A 377 16.35 7.14 8.13
N ARG A 378 16.86 7.03 9.37
CA ARG A 378 17.36 8.20 10.09
C ARG A 378 18.57 8.83 9.42
N ALA A 379 19.52 8.04 8.90
CA ALA A 379 20.68 8.57 8.18
C ALA A 379 20.24 9.35 6.93
N TYR A 380 19.24 8.85 6.18
CA TYR A 380 18.67 9.57 5.04
C TYR A 380 18.04 10.91 5.46
N CYS A 381 17.34 10.91 6.59
CA CYS A 381 16.77 12.13 7.16
C CYS A 381 17.87 13.13 7.58
N VAL A 382 18.91 12.65 8.26
CA VAL A 382 20.06 13.48 8.69
C VAL A 382 20.75 14.10 7.48
N PHE A 383 20.91 13.35 6.38
CA PHE A 383 21.48 13.86 5.14
C PHE A 383 20.69 15.05 4.59
N GLN A 384 19.36 14.94 4.55
CA GLN A 384 18.48 16.02 4.08
C GLN A 384 18.50 17.24 5.03
N LEU A 385 18.59 17.01 6.34
CA LEU A 385 18.73 18.07 7.33
C LEU A 385 20.06 18.81 7.19
N ALA A 386 21.16 18.09 6.92
CA ALA A 386 22.47 18.69 6.74
C ALA A 386 22.53 19.64 5.52
N LEU A 387 21.78 19.32 4.47
CA LEU A 387 21.73 20.13 3.25
C LEU A 387 20.61 21.18 3.22
N GLY A 388 19.80 21.29 4.27
CA GLY A 388 18.68 22.24 4.33
C GLY A 388 17.55 21.93 3.34
N ASN A 389 17.42 20.68 2.89
CA ASN A 389 16.44 20.26 1.89
C ASN A 389 15.03 19.97 2.47
N MET A 390 14.78 20.31 3.72
CA MET A 390 13.52 20.05 4.41
C MET A 390 12.64 21.29 4.46
N GLY A 391 11.34 21.12 4.17
CA GLY A 391 10.36 22.20 4.18
C GLY A 391 10.44 23.11 2.95
N VAL A 392 11.07 22.67 1.87
CA VAL A 392 11.21 23.40 0.60
C VAL A 392 10.64 22.58 -0.56
N ALA A 393 10.13 23.28 -1.57
CA ALA A 393 9.67 22.65 -2.80
C ALA A 393 10.85 21.96 -3.52
N GLY A 394 10.63 20.76 -4.04
CA GLY A 394 11.67 19.96 -4.69
C GLY A 394 12.68 19.28 -3.75
N GLY A 395 12.55 19.49 -2.44
CA GLY A 395 13.36 18.83 -1.42
C GLY A 395 12.66 17.63 -0.78
N GLY A 396 12.90 17.49 0.52
CA GLY A 396 12.22 16.51 1.36
C GLY A 396 12.70 15.08 1.25
N THR A 397 12.00 14.21 2.00
CA THR A 397 12.16 12.77 1.96
C THR A 397 10.90 12.14 1.37
N ASN A 398 11.07 11.47 0.24
CA ASN A 398 9.98 10.95 -0.55
C ASN A 398 9.98 9.42 -0.51
N ILE A 399 9.07 8.86 0.28
CA ILE A 399 8.98 7.43 0.55
C ILE A 399 7.98 6.79 -0.41
N PHE A 400 8.44 5.92 -1.30
CA PHE A 400 7.56 5.19 -2.21
C PHE A 400 7.13 3.88 -1.55
N ARG A 401 5.98 3.92 -0.86
CA ARG A 401 5.39 2.73 -0.24
C ARG A 401 4.82 1.78 -1.30
N GLY A 402 4.60 0.51 -0.93
CA GLY A 402 4.16 -0.52 -1.89
C GLY A 402 2.70 -0.43 -2.26
N HIS A 403 1.82 -0.72 -1.31
CA HIS A 403 0.39 -0.87 -1.55
C HIS A 403 -0.36 0.47 -1.65
N ASP A 404 -1.49 0.46 -2.35
CA ASP A 404 -2.33 1.61 -2.65
C ASP A 404 -2.84 2.36 -1.41
N ASN A 405 -3.22 1.65 -0.34
CA ASN A 405 -3.70 2.25 0.91
C ASN A 405 -2.87 1.85 2.14
N VAL A 406 -1.60 1.48 1.98
CA VAL A 406 -0.75 1.15 3.14
C VAL A 406 -0.52 2.36 4.04
N GLN A 407 -0.51 3.59 3.48
CA GLN A 407 -0.44 4.82 4.26
C GLN A 407 -1.71 4.98 5.11
N GLY A 408 -2.90 4.91 4.49
CA GLY A 408 -4.16 5.11 5.18
C GLY A 408 -4.46 4.06 6.25
N ALA A 409 -4.23 2.77 5.96
CA ALA A 409 -4.41 1.72 6.97
C ALA A 409 -3.47 1.90 8.17
N THR A 410 -2.25 2.43 7.94
CA THR A 410 -1.32 2.80 9.02
C THR A 410 -1.83 4.00 9.80
N ASP A 411 -2.29 5.06 9.12
CA ASP A 411 -2.84 6.28 9.73
C ASP A 411 -4.05 5.97 10.62
N LEU A 412 -4.85 4.98 10.22
CA LEU A 412 -6.04 4.54 10.95
C LEU A 412 -5.78 3.45 11.99
N GLY A 413 -4.50 3.21 12.32
CA GLY A 413 -4.10 2.47 13.47
C GLY A 413 -4.25 0.95 13.37
N VAL A 414 -4.29 0.36 12.17
CA VAL A 414 -4.27 -1.10 12.00
C VAL A 414 -2.87 -1.64 12.31
N LEU A 415 -2.40 -1.39 13.52
CA LEU A 415 -1.09 -1.76 14.03
C LEU A 415 -1.18 -2.23 15.47
N ALA A 416 -0.34 -3.19 15.83
CA ALA A 416 -0.32 -3.79 17.17
C ALA A 416 0.05 -2.82 18.33
N ASN A 417 0.47 -1.60 18.01
CA ASN A 417 1.00 -0.65 18.97
C ASN A 417 0.41 0.76 18.85
N THR A 418 -0.63 0.96 18.06
CA THR A 418 -1.26 2.28 17.87
C THR A 418 -2.78 2.21 17.82
N LEU A 419 -3.41 3.32 18.14
CA LEU A 419 -4.78 3.69 17.80
C LEU A 419 -4.77 4.60 16.56
N PRO A 420 -5.92 4.92 15.95
CA PRO A 420 -5.96 5.82 14.79
C PRO A 420 -5.23 7.14 15.06
N GLY A 421 -4.64 7.75 14.02
CA GLY A 421 -3.88 9.00 14.14
C GLY A 421 -2.52 8.85 14.85
N TYR A 422 -1.94 7.66 14.86
CA TYR A 422 -0.66 7.35 15.53
C TYR A 422 -0.68 7.53 17.05
N TYR A 423 -1.85 7.58 17.66
CA TYR A 423 -1.93 7.53 19.13
C TYR A 423 -1.34 6.22 19.63
N GLY A 424 -0.51 6.28 20.69
CA GLY A 424 -0.05 5.09 21.40
C GLY A 424 -1.17 4.44 22.21
N LEU A 425 -0.83 3.40 22.98
CA LEU A 425 -1.78 2.65 23.81
C LEU A 425 -1.82 3.16 25.26
N SER A 426 -1.64 4.47 25.48
CA SER A 426 -1.70 5.06 26.82
C SER A 426 -3.16 5.25 27.29
N ASP A 427 -3.36 5.38 28.60
CA ASP A 427 -4.69 5.67 29.17
C ASP A 427 -5.33 6.92 28.57
N GLY A 428 -4.53 7.97 28.33
CA GLY A 428 -5.01 9.21 27.69
C GLY A 428 -5.47 8.98 26.26
N ALA A 429 -4.77 8.14 25.50
CA ALA A 429 -5.13 7.78 24.14
C ALA A 429 -6.44 6.97 24.10
N TRP A 430 -6.58 6.01 24.99
CA TRP A 430 -7.81 5.21 25.12
C TRP A 430 -9.00 6.07 25.57
N LYS A 431 -8.80 6.97 26.53
CA LYS A 431 -9.83 7.93 26.95
C LYS A 431 -10.27 8.81 25.79
N HIS A 432 -9.32 9.32 24.99
CA HIS A 432 -9.63 10.12 23.81
C HIS A 432 -10.47 9.32 22.80
N TRP A 433 -10.03 8.11 22.42
CA TRP A 433 -10.73 7.32 21.42
C TRP A 433 -12.06 6.74 21.90
N ALA A 434 -12.19 6.38 23.18
CA ALA A 434 -13.49 6.03 23.76
C ALA A 434 -14.48 7.20 23.62
N GLY A 435 -14.02 8.43 23.90
CA GLY A 435 -14.83 9.64 23.68
C GLY A 435 -15.20 9.88 22.22
N VAL A 436 -14.26 9.69 21.27
CA VAL A 436 -14.54 9.81 19.83
C VAL A 436 -15.57 8.76 19.37
N TRP A 437 -15.54 7.57 19.94
CA TRP A 437 -16.48 6.48 19.62
C TRP A 437 -17.82 6.60 20.39
N ASP A 438 -17.96 7.60 21.25
CA ASP A 438 -19.09 7.76 22.17
C ASP A 438 -19.34 6.50 22.99
N LEU A 439 -18.27 5.95 23.57
CA LEU A 439 -18.30 4.75 24.40
C LEU A 439 -17.80 5.06 25.80
N ASP A 440 -18.40 4.36 26.77
CA ASP A 440 -17.87 4.36 28.12
C ASP A 440 -16.48 3.70 28.16
N LEU A 441 -15.50 4.39 28.72
CA LEU A 441 -14.12 3.90 28.85
C LEU A 441 -14.05 2.61 29.66
N GLU A 442 -14.85 2.47 30.71
CA GLU A 442 -14.86 1.27 31.55
C GLU A 442 -15.44 0.08 30.77
N TRP A 443 -16.43 0.31 29.90
CA TRP A 443 -16.89 -0.71 28.98
C TRP A 443 -15.77 -1.15 28.01
N VAL A 444 -15.04 -0.22 27.43
CA VAL A 444 -13.90 -0.55 26.54
C VAL A 444 -12.84 -1.36 27.29
N LYS A 445 -12.49 -0.94 28.53
CA LYS A 445 -11.55 -1.69 29.39
C LYS A 445 -12.04 -3.11 29.68
N SER A 446 -13.32 -3.29 29.94
CA SER A 446 -13.92 -4.61 30.25
C SER A 446 -13.84 -5.59 29.09
N ARG A 447 -13.52 -5.12 27.87
CA ARG A 447 -13.32 -5.99 26.70
C ARG A 447 -11.98 -6.71 26.72
N PHE A 448 -10.96 -6.09 27.31
CA PHE A 448 -9.63 -6.65 27.44
C PHE A 448 -9.52 -7.59 28.64
N ASP A 449 -8.52 -8.47 28.62
CA ASP A 449 -8.18 -9.26 29.80
C ASP A 449 -7.85 -8.32 30.96
N PRO A 450 -8.36 -8.55 32.18
CA PRO A 450 -8.14 -7.67 33.33
C PRO A 450 -6.72 -7.72 33.89
N GLY A 451 -5.87 -8.62 33.40
CA GLY A 451 -4.48 -8.75 33.85
C GLY A 451 -3.56 -7.65 33.35
N SER A 452 -2.29 -7.83 33.66
CA SER A 452 -1.17 -7.04 33.14
C SER A 452 -0.09 -7.95 32.60
N TYR A 453 0.73 -7.41 31.67
CA TYR A 453 1.91 -8.11 31.16
C TYR A 453 3.16 -7.34 31.53
N GLU A 454 4.21 -8.07 31.96
CA GLU A 454 5.52 -7.49 32.20
C GLU A 454 6.12 -7.01 30.87
N GLN A 455 6.46 -5.72 30.79
CA GLN A 455 7.16 -5.13 29.65
C GLN A 455 8.68 -5.15 29.89
N SER A 456 9.46 -5.02 28.81
CA SER A 456 10.91 -4.85 28.90
C SER A 456 11.24 -3.68 29.81
N GLY A 457 11.82 -3.96 30.99
CA GLY A 457 12.10 -2.99 32.05
C GLY A 457 11.38 -3.27 33.37
N GLY A 458 10.71 -4.43 33.49
CA GLY A 458 10.15 -4.92 34.78
C GLY A 458 8.92 -4.15 35.26
N LYS A 459 8.20 -3.47 34.37
CA LYS A 459 6.93 -2.80 34.73
C LYS A 459 5.75 -3.62 34.23
N ASP A 460 4.83 -3.90 35.12
CA ASP A 460 3.52 -4.43 34.78
C ASP A 460 2.66 -3.37 34.12
N VAL A 461 2.18 -3.66 32.91
CA VAL A 461 1.34 -2.77 32.12
C VAL A 461 0.00 -3.46 31.87
N PRO A 462 -1.15 -2.79 32.11
CA PRO A 462 -2.46 -3.35 31.81
C PRO A 462 -2.54 -3.88 30.37
N VAL A 463 -3.22 -5.00 30.16
CA VAL A 463 -3.32 -5.64 28.84
C VAL A 463 -3.77 -4.66 27.75
N MET A 464 -4.76 -3.82 28.03
CA MET A 464 -5.25 -2.80 27.12
C MET A 464 -4.15 -1.83 26.65
N ASN A 465 -3.17 -1.54 27.50
CA ASN A 465 -2.07 -0.61 27.22
C ASN A 465 -0.82 -1.32 26.70
N THR A 466 -0.86 -2.64 26.64
CA THR A 466 0.25 -3.46 26.14
C THR A 466 0.18 -3.60 24.63
N LYS A 467 1.34 -3.53 23.97
CA LYS A 467 1.44 -3.77 22.52
C LYS A 467 1.08 -5.22 22.21
N GLY A 468 0.26 -5.42 21.19
CA GLY A 468 -0.01 -6.74 20.65
C GLY A 468 1.21 -7.34 19.94
N ILE A 469 1.09 -8.58 19.52
CA ILE A 469 2.11 -9.28 18.74
C ILE A 469 2.16 -8.65 17.33
N PRO A 470 3.31 -8.16 16.84
CA PRO A 470 3.41 -7.67 15.47
C PRO A 470 3.32 -8.82 14.47
N VAL A 471 2.85 -8.54 13.25
CA VAL A 471 2.68 -9.57 12.21
C VAL A 471 3.98 -10.31 11.87
N SER A 472 5.14 -9.71 12.08
CA SER A 472 6.43 -10.39 11.91
C SER A 472 6.68 -11.51 12.94
N ARG A 473 5.90 -11.56 14.03
CA ARG A 473 6.05 -12.50 15.13
C ARG A 473 4.78 -13.30 15.47
N TRP A 474 3.72 -13.25 14.66
CA TRP A 474 2.52 -14.03 14.94
C TRP A 474 2.81 -15.55 15.00
N ILE A 475 3.80 -16.01 14.25
CA ILE A 475 4.26 -17.41 14.28
C ILE A 475 4.76 -17.78 15.69
N ASP A 476 5.54 -16.90 16.31
CA ASP A 476 6.02 -17.06 17.69
C ASP A 476 4.83 -17.06 18.65
N GLY A 477 3.85 -16.18 18.44
CA GLY A 477 2.62 -16.13 19.21
C GLY A 477 1.84 -17.45 19.23
N VAL A 478 2.00 -18.29 18.22
CA VAL A 478 1.38 -19.62 18.14
C VAL A 478 2.30 -20.73 18.66
N LEU A 479 3.61 -20.68 18.33
CA LEU A 479 4.52 -21.83 18.50
C LEU A 479 5.37 -21.75 19.78
N GLU A 480 5.75 -20.56 20.23
CA GLU A 480 6.61 -20.38 21.40
C GLU A 480 5.85 -20.60 22.72
N ASP A 481 6.60 -20.77 23.79
CA ASP A 481 6.05 -20.77 25.15
C ASP A 481 5.43 -19.39 25.44
N LYS A 482 4.26 -19.40 26.07
CA LYS A 482 3.52 -18.19 26.40
C LYS A 482 4.30 -17.19 27.27
N ALA A 483 5.21 -17.66 28.09
CA ALA A 483 6.10 -16.81 28.87
C ALA A 483 7.02 -15.95 28.00
N ASN A 484 7.37 -16.41 26.79
CA ASN A 484 8.25 -15.70 25.84
C ASN A 484 7.49 -14.69 24.96
N ILE A 485 6.17 -14.84 24.86
CA ILE A 485 5.35 -13.95 24.02
C ILE A 485 4.73 -12.80 24.83
N GLY A 486 4.82 -12.83 26.15
CA GLY A 486 4.29 -11.79 27.04
C GLY A 486 2.76 -11.68 26.98
N GLN A 487 2.07 -12.83 26.85
CA GLN A 487 0.61 -12.92 26.84
C GLN A 487 0.16 -14.10 27.72
N LYS A 488 -1.12 -14.07 28.14
CA LYS A 488 -1.69 -15.09 29.01
C LYS A 488 -1.66 -16.47 28.38
N ASP A 489 -2.00 -16.54 27.08
CA ASP A 489 -2.04 -17.76 26.29
C ASP A 489 -1.56 -17.52 24.86
N ASN A 490 -1.21 -18.60 24.16
CA ASN A 490 -0.87 -18.57 22.74
C ASN A 490 -2.06 -18.13 21.88
N VAL A 491 -1.75 -17.66 20.66
CA VAL A 491 -2.73 -17.40 19.63
C VAL A 491 -3.35 -18.74 19.20
N ARG A 492 -4.66 -18.86 19.28
CA ARG A 492 -5.46 -20.06 18.96
C ARG A 492 -6.29 -19.89 17.70
N ALA A 493 -6.72 -18.66 17.38
CA ALA A 493 -7.41 -18.37 16.14
C ALA A 493 -6.77 -17.21 15.39
N MET A 494 -6.77 -17.30 14.06
CA MET A 494 -6.25 -16.26 13.20
C MET A 494 -7.22 -15.95 12.07
N ILE A 495 -7.47 -14.66 11.85
CA ILE A 495 -8.24 -14.15 10.73
C ILE A 495 -7.27 -13.42 9.79
N PHE A 496 -6.99 -13.99 8.63
CA PHE A 496 -6.30 -13.34 7.53
C PHE A 496 -7.32 -12.56 6.71
N TRP A 497 -7.31 -11.25 6.84
CA TRP A 497 -8.27 -10.38 6.17
C TRP A 497 -7.59 -9.55 5.09
N GLY A 498 -7.69 -10.02 3.83
CA GLY A 498 -7.00 -9.39 2.71
C GLY A 498 -5.48 -9.44 2.82
N HIS A 499 -4.93 -10.52 3.38
CA HIS A 499 -3.51 -10.70 3.59
C HIS A 499 -3.06 -12.11 3.22
N ALA A 500 -2.14 -12.21 2.26
CA ALA A 500 -1.52 -13.49 1.89
C ALA A 500 -0.13 -13.60 2.56
N PRO A 501 0.10 -14.61 3.41
CA PRO A 501 1.31 -14.72 4.22
C PRO A 501 2.56 -15.13 3.45
N ASN A 502 2.45 -15.56 2.20
CA ASN A 502 3.59 -15.93 1.34
C ASN A 502 4.58 -14.78 1.08
N SER A 503 4.21 -13.54 1.40
CA SER A 503 5.12 -12.39 1.38
C SER A 503 5.97 -12.24 2.65
N GLN A 504 5.75 -13.07 3.65
CA GLN A 504 6.50 -13.09 4.91
C GLN A 504 7.63 -14.12 4.87
N THR A 505 8.58 -13.98 5.79
CA THR A 505 9.66 -14.95 6.01
C THR A 505 9.17 -16.14 6.83
N ARG A 506 10.00 -17.18 7.00
CA ARG A 506 9.75 -18.33 7.89
C ARG A 506 8.59 -19.23 7.40
N GLY A 507 8.50 -19.49 6.09
CA GLY A 507 7.36 -20.23 5.50
C GLY A 507 7.11 -21.62 6.10
N LEU A 508 8.15 -22.39 6.46
CA LEU A 508 7.98 -23.72 7.07
C LEU A 508 7.42 -23.64 8.50
N GLU A 509 7.86 -22.66 9.29
CA GLU A 509 7.34 -22.45 10.64
C GLU A 509 5.92 -21.87 10.59
N MET A 510 5.65 -21.04 9.61
CA MET A 510 4.31 -20.51 9.35
C MET A 510 3.30 -21.63 9.07
N LYS A 511 3.68 -22.62 8.26
CA LYS A 511 2.87 -23.82 8.03
C LYS A 511 2.57 -24.54 9.36
N LYS A 512 3.59 -24.80 10.18
CA LYS A 512 3.42 -25.43 11.50
C LYS A 512 2.51 -24.59 12.42
N ALA A 513 2.66 -23.27 12.41
CA ALA A 513 1.80 -22.38 13.19
C ALA A 513 0.34 -22.48 12.73
N MET A 514 0.09 -22.45 11.43
CA MET A 514 -1.27 -22.61 10.89
C MET A 514 -1.90 -23.95 11.25
N GLU A 515 -1.12 -25.02 11.30
CA GLU A 515 -1.57 -26.36 11.68
C GLU A 515 -1.97 -26.44 13.16
N LYS A 516 -1.30 -25.68 14.03
CA LYS A 516 -1.51 -25.68 15.47
C LYS A 516 -2.75 -24.85 15.91
N LEU A 517 -3.21 -23.91 15.07
CA LEU A 517 -4.38 -23.08 15.38
C LEU A 517 -5.65 -23.94 15.56
N ASP A 518 -6.54 -23.54 16.45
CA ASP A 518 -7.88 -24.13 16.56
C ASP A 518 -8.73 -23.75 15.35
N MET A 519 -8.62 -22.49 14.88
CA MET A 519 -9.37 -21.98 13.75
C MET A 519 -8.54 -21.04 12.88
N LEU A 520 -8.74 -21.16 11.57
CA LEU A 520 -8.18 -20.26 10.56
C LEU A 520 -9.31 -19.72 9.67
N VAL A 521 -9.40 -18.40 9.57
CA VAL A 521 -10.36 -17.72 8.70
C VAL A 521 -9.60 -16.89 7.68
N VAL A 522 -9.97 -17.02 6.40
CA VAL A 522 -9.41 -16.25 5.29
C VAL A 522 -10.55 -15.46 4.64
N VAL A 523 -10.46 -14.14 4.75
CA VAL A 523 -11.40 -13.21 4.10
C VAL A 523 -10.67 -12.56 2.95
N ASP A 524 -11.01 -12.93 1.72
CA ASP A 524 -10.29 -12.49 0.52
C ASP A 524 -11.18 -12.66 -0.72
N PRO A 525 -11.03 -11.85 -1.77
CA PRO A 525 -11.73 -12.09 -3.05
C PRO A 525 -11.31 -13.40 -3.73
N TYR A 526 -10.12 -13.93 -3.42
CA TYR A 526 -9.51 -15.10 -4.05
C TYR A 526 -9.07 -16.13 -3.01
N PRO A 527 -9.05 -17.43 -3.35
CA PRO A 527 -8.38 -18.42 -2.52
C PRO A 527 -6.86 -18.18 -2.60
N THR A 528 -6.33 -17.46 -1.64
CA THR A 528 -4.90 -17.13 -1.55
C THR A 528 -4.10 -18.30 -0.98
N VAL A 529 -2.77 -18.13 -0.91
CA VAL A 529 -1.87 -19.11 -0.28
C VAL A 529 -2.27 -19.39 1.17
N SER A 530 -2.91 -18.44 1.86
CA SER A 530 -3.44 -18.63 3.22
C SER A 530 -4.38 -19.84 3.33
N ALA A 531 -5.11 -20.15 2.26
CA ALA A 531 -6.08 -21.23 2.22
C ALA A 531 -5.44 -22.63 2.10
N VAL A 532 -4.19 -22.73 1.65
CA VAL A 532 -3.56 -23.99 1.27
C VAL A 532 -2.15 -24.22 1.86
N MET A 533 -1.62 -23.25 2.58
CA MET A 533 -0.30 -23.32 3.20
C MET A 533 -0.31 -24.12 4.52
N HIS A 534 -1.09 -25.20 4.57
CA HIS A 534 -1.24 -26.06 5.74
C HIS A 534 -1.81 -27.42 5.33
N ASP A 535 -1.63 -28.44 6.17
CA ASP A 535 -2.20 -29.79 5.97
C ASP A 535 -3.44 -30.05 6.85
N ARG A 536 -4.11 -28.98 7.30
CA ARG A 536 -5.35 -29.08 8.10
C ARG A 536 -6.43 -29.84 7.34
N LYS A 537 -7.26 -30.55 8.06
CA LYS A 537 -8.45 -31.24 7.51
C LYS A 537 -9.74 -30.51 7.83
N ASP A 538 -9.73 -29.69 8.90
CA ASP A 538 -10.90 -29.00 9.43
C ASP A 538 -10.53 -27.63 10.02
N GLY A 539 -11.55 -26.84 10.40
CA GLY A 539 -11.37 -25.58 11.11
C GLY A 539 -10.81 -24.44 10.24
N VAL A 540 -11.02 -24.51 8.92
CA VAL A 540 -10.64 -23.44 7.98
C VAL A 540 -11.87 -22.93 7.25
N TYR A 541 -12.02 -21.61 7.20
CA TYR A 541 -13.11 -20.93 6.50
C TYR A 541 -12.53 -19.98 5.44
N LEU A 542 -13.12 -20.00 4.22
CA LEU A 542 -12.85 -19.03 3.17
C LEU A 542 -14.11 -18.19 2.98
N LEU A 543 -13.99 -16.89 3.21
CA LEU A 543 -15.11 -15.95 3.12
C LEU A 543 -14.86 -14.99 1.94
N PRO A 544 -15.75 -14.96 0.92
CA PRO A 544 -15.54 -14.15 -0.27
C PRO A 544 -15.75 -12.67 0.02
N ALA A 545 -14.67 -11.90 0.05
CA ALA A 545 -14.73 -10.44 0.09
C ALA A 545 -15.02 -9.84 -1.29
N ALA A 546 -15.69 -8.71 -1.33
CA ALA A 546 -15.77 -7.86 -2.50
C ALA A 546 -14.40 -7.24 -2.79
N THR A 547 -14.13 -6.94 -4.07
CA THR A 547 -12.95 -6.15 -4.45
C THR A 547 -13.17 -4.67 -4.15
N GLN A 548 -12.08 -3.88 -4.18
CA GLN A 548 -12.16 -2.43 -3.97
C GLN A 548 -12.98 -1.70 -5.06
N PHE A 549 -13.27 -2.34 -6.18
CA PHE A 549 -14.10 -1.78 -7.26
C PHE A 549 -15.59 -2.14 -7.12
N GLU A 550 -15.90 -3.01 -6.19
CA GLU A 550 -17.26 -3.45 -5.86
C GLU A 550 -17.81 -2.75 -4.60
N THR A 551 -17.10 -1.73 -4.12
CA THR A 551 -17.48 -0.89 -2.98
C THR A 551 -16.86 0.49 -3.13
N SER A 552 -17.44 1.49 -2.49
CA SER A 552 -16.84 2.82 -2.39
C SER A 552 -15.97 2.95 -1.13
N GLY A 553 -15.06 3.89 -1.15
CA GLY A 553 -14.22 4.21 0.00
C GLY A 553 -13.02 5.07 -0.38
N SER A 554 -12.36 5.64 0.60
CA SER A 554 -11.18 6.46 0.38
C SER A 554 -9.89 5.65 0.48
N ALA A 555 -8.84 6.13 -0.20
CA ALA A 555 -7.49 5.59 -0.12
C ALA A 555 -6.47 6.71 -0.01
N THR A 556 -5.45 6.51 0.82
CA THR A 556 -4.37 7.48 1.00
C THR A 556 -3.12 7.01 0.26
N ALA A 557 -2.76 7.70 -0.81
CA ALA A 557 -1.54 7.45 -1.59
C ALA A 557 -0.27 7.71 -0.75
N THR A 558 0.89 7.27 -1.25
CA THR A 558 2.17 7.41 -0.52
C THR A 558 2.50 8.85 -0.16
N ASN A 559 2.08 9.80 -0.99
CA ASN A 559 2.26 11.24 -0.80
C ASN A 559 1.21 11.89 0.13
N ARG A 560 0.48 11.10 0.90
CA ARG A 560 -0.56 11.53 1.85
C ARG A 560 -1.81 12.15 1.21
N SER A 561 -1.96 12.01 -0.10
CA SER A 561 -3.17 12.47 -0.77
C SER A 561 -4.30 11.50 -0.56
N LEU A 562 -5.40 12.00 -0.02
CA LEU A 562 -6.65 11.26 0.13
C LEU A 562 -7.41 11.31 -1.21
N GLN A 563 -7.82 10.16 -1.69
CA GLN A 563 -8.58 10.02 -2.92
C GLN A 563 -9.81 9.16 -2.68
N TRP A 564 -10.93 9.55 -3.26
CA TRP A 564 -12.16 8.76 -3.21
C TRP A 564 -12.20 7.77 -4.37
N ARG A 565 -12.61 6.56 -4.08
CA ARG A 565 -12.84 5.48 -5.02
C ARG A 565 -14.34 5.20 -5.08
N ASP A 566 -14.97 5.51 -6.20
CA ASP A 566 -16.37 5.16 -6.41
C ASP A 566 -16.49 3.68 -6.75
N GLN A 567 -17.59 3.09 -6.33
CA GLN A 567 -17.98 1.74 -6.73
C GLN A 567 -18.18 1.68 -8.25
N VAL A 568 -17.50 0.75 -8.90
CA VAL A 568 -17.54 0.58 -10.36
C VAL A 568 -18.60 -0.43 -10.78
N ILE A 569 -18.68 -1.55 -10.09
CA ILE A 569 -19.63 -2.63 -10.35
C ILE A 569 -20.20 -3.14 -9.01
N GLU A 570 -21.36 -3.80 -9.06
CA GLU A 570 -21.92 -4.49 -7.90
C GLU A 570 -21.05 -5.68 -7.49
N PRO A 571 -21.05 -6.05 -6.20
CA PRO A 571 -20.35 -7.24 -5.72
C PRO A 571 -20.75 -8.49 -6.51
N LEU A 572 -19.74 -9.22 -7.01
CA LEU A 572 -19.99 -10.42 -7.80
C LEU A 572 -20.22 -11.65 -6.90
N PHE A 573 -21.11 -12.51 -7.35
CA PHE A 573 -21.48 -13.75 -6.65
C PHE A 573 -22.07 -13.48 -5.26
N GLU A 574 -21.67 -14.25 -4.26
CA GLU A 574 -22.06 -14.05 -2.86
C GLU A 574 -21.01 -13.22 -2.08
N SER A 575 -20.10 -12.50 -2.78
CA SER A 575 -19.08 -11.69 -2.09
C SER A 575 -19.71 -10.48 -1.38
N LEU A 576 -19.15 -10.12 -0.22
CA LEU A 576 -19.61 -8.99 0.57
C LEU A 576 -18.45 -7.98 0.80
N PRO A 577 -18.75 -6.68 0.86
CA PRO A 577 -17.78 -5.69 1.32
C PRO A 577 -17.24 -6.02 2.71
N ASP A 578 -15.96 -5.73 2.97
CA ASP A 578 -15.30 -6.07 4.23
C ASP A 578 -16.04 -5.51 5.46
N HIS A 579 -16.52 -4.27 5.40
CA HIS A 579 -17.30 -3.66 6.48
C HIS A 579 -18.61 -4.39 6.76
N THR A 580 -19.25 -4.96 5.74
CA THR A 580 -20.46 -5.78 5.89
C THR A 580 -20.14 -7.09 6.61
N ILE A 581 -19.01 -7.73 6.26
CA ILE A 581 -18.55 -8.96 6.93
C ILE A 581 -18.21 -8.66 8.39
N MET A 582 -17.50 -7.54 8.66
CA MET A 582 -17.20 -7.08 10.02
C MET A 582 -18.46 -6.86 10.84
N TYR A 583 -19.47 -6.20 10.26
CA TYR A 583 -20.74 -5.94 10.94
C TYR A 583 -21.50 -7.24 11.27
N LYS A 584 -21.59 -8.19 10.30
CA LYS A 584 -22.21 -9.49 10.55
C LYS A 584 -21.53 -10.25 11.70
N LEU A 585 -20.19 -10.25 11.71
CA LEU A 585 -19.42 -10.87 12.78
C LEU A 585 -19.60 -10.12 14.11
N ALA A 586 -19.57 -8.79 14.10
CA ALA A 586 -19.82 -7.95 15.28
C ALA A 586 -21.20 -8.21 15.88
N LYS A 587 -22.22 -8.39 15.04
CA LYS A 587 -23.58 -8.75 15.48
C LYS A 587 -23.60 -10.09 16.21
N LYS A 588 -22.93 -11.11 15.66
CA LYS A 588 -22.80 -12.42 16.29
C LYS A 588 -22.05 -12.35 17.63
N LEU A 589 -21.03 -11.46 17.71
CA LEU A 589 -20.21 -11.26 18.92
C LEU A 589 -20.87 -10.32 19.95
N GLY A 590 -22.03 -9.74 19.67
CA GLY A 590 -22.75 -8.84 20.58
C GLY A 590 -22.11 -7.44 20.72
N ILE A 591 -21.36 -6.97 19.72
CA ILE A 591 -20.65 -5.66 19.73
C ILE A 591 -21.02 -4.77 18.55
N ALA A 592 -22.09 -5.07 17.81
CA ALA A 592 -22.46 -4.35 16.61
C ALA A 592 -22.83 -2.88 16.88
N ASP A 593 -23.61 -2.62 17.91
CA ASP A 593 -24.05 -1.27 18.26
C ASP A 593 -22.87 -0.35 18.61
N GLN A 594 -21.89 -0.89 19.34
CA GLN A 594 -20.67 -0.16 19.69
C GLN A 594 -19.77 0.05 18.47
N LEU A 595 -19.69 -0.95 17.57
CA LEU A 595 -18.90 -0.85 16.36
C LEU A 595 -19.41 0.25 15.44
N THR A 596 -20.73 0.35 15.25
CA THR A 596 -21.36 1.30 14.32
C THR A 596 -21.67 2.67 14.92
N ARG A 597 -21.49 2.84 16.24
CA ARG A 597 -21.73 4.12 16.90
C ARG A 597 -20.78 5.19 16.35
N HIS A 598 -21.32 6.37 16.04
CA HIS A 598 -20.60 7.49 15.41
C HIS A 598 -19.91 7.14 14.07
N ILE A 599 -20.60 6.38 13.21
CA ILE A 599 -20.19 6.09 11.83
C ILE A 599 -21.29 6.50 10.87
#